data_a30662701ded565bb7cf1a51cdb935d7
#
_entry.id   a30662701ded565bb7cf1a51cdb935d7
#
_cell.length_a   1.000
_cell.length_b   1.000
_cell.length_c   1.000
_cell.angle_alpha   90.00
_cell.angle_beta   90.00
_cell.angle_gamma   90.00
#
_symmetry.space_group_name_H-M   'P 1'
#
loop_
_entity.id
_entity.type
_entity.pdbx_description
1 polymer ?
#
loop_
_entity_poly.entity_id
_entity_poly.type
_entity_poly.pdbx_seq_one_letter_code
_entity_poly.pdbx_strand_id
1 'polypeptide(L)'
;MGTPLRIKRSAVPGKVPAVQDLQLGELALNTYDAELYTLRYRPGIGTTEVVKIGGAQVENVLYVNKDGDDGNTGGTAADAKLTIKGAVGVASEGTVIKVAAGTYVEDNPVKVPAQVSIVGDTLREVTVSPLNVDKDIFHVSPGDMLSELTFSGTVNSGVSVIAFDPDQIQYVNQSPYIRFCTNKVDNSIGLNVDGSKAVGPFKSMVTDSYTQYNLNGIGVSVSNEGYAQIVSLFTMNLDQAVSATSGGQCDVTNSNSSFGNYGLVADGKGEHQYTGIIASSQPENSDKFEVSLSAPTINISNFEYDHISGVATVTTSTSHGFNVGMGVTLADIVTSCSYGNKTYPDGKVGYVFTVADILSPTSFKTHIGISTVPSTYVSGGTAKINLIRPFDGKVVYFDDLYYTVGKVKLTNPGSGYNKPPTITIDEPSTSGTWGVKATAIPSIIGSKVDEVEIISNGRGYTSTPTITFSAPDVGINTATAEIELAPTFYSVKESTPVSAGICTITINENVPYAVGSATTVPFYRQ
;
A
#
# COMPACT_ATOMS: atom_id res chain seq x y z
N MET A 1 -17.07 16.70 62.52
CA MET A 1 -18.17 15.82 62.00
C MET A 1 -18.26 16.05 60.53
N GLY A 2 -17.99 15.06 59.71
CA GLY A 2 -18.11 15.20 58.26
C GLY A 2 -19.60 15.27 57.91
N THR A 3 -19.98 16.21 57.05
CA THR A 3 -21.35 16.33 56.52
C THR A 3 -21.62 15.09 55.65
N PRO A 4 -22.65 14.29 55.91
CA PRO A 4 -22.95 13.13 55.10
C PRO A 4 -23.34 13.55 53.69
N LEU A 5 -22.66 13.02 52.66
CA LEU A 5 -23.01 13.23 51.26
C LEU A 5 -24.38 12.57 51.01
N ARG A 6 -25.42 13.36 50.73
CA ARG A 6 -26.73 12.83 50.36
C ARG A 6 -26.84 12.80 48.84
N ILE A 7 -27.08 11.62 48.28
CA ILE A 7 -27.31 11.43 46.84
C ILE A 7 -28.83 11.27 46.63
N LYS A 8 -29.39 11.97 45.62
CA LYS A 8 -30.78 11.74 45.21
C LYS A 8 -30.94 10.35 44.66
N ARG A 9 -32.04 9.66 44.93
CA ARG A 9 -32.26 8.25 44.60
C ARG A 9 -33.62 8.03 43.95
N SER A 10 -33.68 7.14 42.97
CA SER A 10 -34.89 6.55 42.40
C SER A 10 -34.74 5.03 42.34
N ALA A 11 -35.81 4.30 42.53
CA ALA A 11 -35.88 2.85 42.30
C ALA A 11 -36.85 2.51 41.14
N VAL A 12 -37.14 3.50 40.29
CA VAL A 12 -38.00 3.30 39.14
C VAL A 12 -37.13 2.88 37.94
N PRO A 13 -37.43 1.75 37.28
CA PRO A 13 -36.70 1.30 36.13
C PRO A 13 -36.61 2.40 35.02
N GLY A 14 -35.43 2.60 34.45
CA GLY A 14 -35.18 3.55 33.37
C GLY A 14 -35.34 5.03 33.71
N LYS A 15 -35.52 5.39 35.00
CA LYS A 15 -35.74 6.78 35.40
C LYS A 15 -34.43 7.58 35.38
N VAL A 16 -34.33 8.53 34.47
CA VAL A 16 -33.29 9.53 34.43
C VAL A 16 -33.77 10.79 35.15
N PRO A 17 -32.95 11.47 35.99
CA PRO A 17 -33.32 12.76 36.58
C PRO A 17 -33.49 13.85 35.51
N ALA A 18 -34.42 14.76 35.70
CA ALA A 18 -34.56 15.93 34.83
C ALA A 18 -33.55 17.02 35.23
N VAL A 19 -33.24 17.95 34.31
CA VAL A 19 -32.27 19.04 34.55
C VAL A 19 -32.63 19.87 35.80
N GLN A 20 -33.93 20.13 36.01
CA GLN A 20 -34.43 20.86 37.17
C GLN A 20 -34.35 20.06 38.48
N ASP A 21 -34.12 18.76 38.44
CA ASP A 21 -34.04 17.90 39.62
C ASP A 21 -32.65 17.93 40.27
N LEU A 22 -31.64 18.45 39.59
CA LEU A 22 -30.23 18.44 40.01
C LEU A 22 -29.63 19.84 40.04
N GLN A 23 -28.73 20.07 41.00
CA GLN A 23 -27.79 21.18 40.97
C GLN A 23 -26.50 20.79 40.22
N LEU A 24 -25.76 21.79 39.73
CA LEU A 24 -24.49 21.54 39.06
C LEU A 24 -23.54 20.68 39.95
N GLY A 25 -23.11 19.54 39.44
CA GLY A 25 -22.27 18.61 40.16
C GLY A 25 -22.98 17.71 41.19
N GLU A 26 -24.30 17.91 41.39
CA GLU A 26 -25.08 17.03 42.27
C GLU A 26 -25.21 15.62 41.65
N LEU A 27 -25.16 14.60 42.51
CA LEU A 27 -25.26 13.18 42.11
C LEU A 27 -26.67 12.63 42.33
N ALA A 28 -27.14 11.85 41.37
CA ALA A 28 -28.37 11.06 41.49
C ALA A 28 -28.12 9.61 41.12
N LEU A 29 -28.64 8.66 41.94
CA LEU A 29 -28.49 7.22 41.74
C LEU A 29 -29.84 6.60 41.39
N ASN A 30 -29.94 5.93 40.25
CA ASN A 30 -31.00 4.99 40.00
C ASN A 30 -30.60 3.63 40.62
N THR A 31 -31.25 3.25 41.70
CA THR A 31 -30.93 2.04 42.46
C THR A 31 -31.47 0.78 41.82
N TYR A 32 -32.40 0.88 40.87
CA TYR A 32 -32.91 -0.26 40.11
C TYR A 32 -31.93 -0.66 39.02
N ASP A 33 -31.46 0.34 38.24
CA ASP A 33 -30.57 0.12 37.11
C ASP A 33 -29.08 0.20 37.50
N ALA A 34 -28.77 0.56 38.75
CA ALA A 34 -27.43 0.83 39.27
C ALA A 34 -26.70 1.96 38.48
N GLU A 35 -27.43 2.98 38.08
CA GLU A 35 -26.93 4.06 37.28
C GLU A 35 -26.74 5.35 38.08
N LEU A 36 -25.59 6.01 37.88
CA LEU A 36 -25.25 7.28 38.54
C LEU A 36 -25.29 8.42 37.53
N TYR A 37 -25.91 9.53 37.93
CA TYR A 37 -26.08 10.72 37.07
C TYR A 37 -25.57 11.98 37.77
N THR A 38 -25.17 13.00 36.98
CA THR A 38 -24.87 14.37 37.45
C THR A 38 -25.37 15.41 36.47
N LEU A 39 -25.53 16.65 36.93
CA LEU A 39 -25.77 17.82 36.06
C LEU A 39 -24.44 18.47 35.76
N ARG A 40 -24.11 18.63 34.49
CA ARG A 40 -22.92 19.36 34.02
C ARG A 40 -23.31 20.60 33.20
N TYR A 41 -22.45 21.61 33.21
CA TYR A 41 -22.54 22.76 32.32
C TYR A 41 -21.69 22.57 31.08
N ARG A 42 -22.24 22.86 29.87
CA ARG A 42 -21.51 22.84 28.59
C ARG A 42 -21.11 24.27 28.20
N PRO A 43 -19.84 24.68 28.38
CA PRO A 43 -19.41 26.08 28.11
C PRO A 43 -19.59 26.50 26.64
N GLY A 44 -19.47 25.59 25.68
CA GLY A 44 -19.59 25.91 24.25
C GLY A 44 -21.00 26.16 23.74
N ILE A 45 -22.02 25.71 24.49
CA ILE A 45 -23.46 25.84 24.11
C ILE A 45 -24.22 26.67 25.13
N GLY A 46 -23.66 26.96 26.29
CA GLY A 46 -24.27 27.74 27.36
C GLY A 46 -25.45 27.06 28.08
N THR A 47 -25.53 25.72 28.02
CA THR A 47 -26.63 24.94 28.58
C THR A 47 -26.15 23.94 29.63
N THR A 48 -27.07 23.51 30.51
CA THR A 48 -26.87 22.42 31.46
C THR A 48 -27.56 21.16 30.95
N GLU A 49 -26.90 20.00 31.15
CA GLU A 49 -27.46 18.70 30.79
C GLU A 49 -27.20 17.67 31.89
N VAL A 50 -28.10 16.69 32.02
CA VAL A 50 -27.91 15.53 32.87
C VAL A 50 -27.09 14.50 32.13
N VAL A 51 -25.98 14.09 32.72
CA VAL A 51 -25.09 13.06 32.16
C VAL A 51 -24.98 11.88 33.11
N LYS A 52 -24.92 10.69 32.56
CA LYS A 52 -24.64 9.47 33.30
C LYS A 52 -23.15 9.43 33.67
N ILE A 53 -22.84 9.17 34.93
CA ILE A 53 -21.46 8.99 35.41
C ILE A 53 -21.17 7.51 35.49
N GLY A 54 -20.05 7.09 34.96
CA GLY A 54 -19.62 5.71 35.05
C GLY A 54 -20.23 4.83 33.95
N GLY A 55 -19.37 4.15 33.29
CA GLY A 55 -19.52 3.48 32.03
C GLY A 55 -19.18 4.46 30.92
N ALA A 56 -18.02 4.31 30.30
CA ALA A 56 -17.93 4.76 28.93
C ALA A 56 -19.09 4.04 28.23
N GLN A 57 -20.20 4.75 28.00
CA GLN A 57 -21.16 4.26 27.02
C GLN A 57 -20.38 4.22 25.71
N VAL A 58 -19.95 3.04 25.35
CA VAL A 58 -19.77 2.71 23.96
C VAL A 58 -21.21 2.70 23.45
N GLU A 59 -21.67 3.84 22.97
CA GLU A 59 -23.08 4.04 22.53
C GLU A 59 -23.42 3.12 21.35
N ASN A 60 -22.40 2.50 20.74
CA ASN A 60 -22.52 1.62 19.59
C ASN A 60 -21.79 0.28 19.84
N VAL A 61 -22.33 -0.59 20.69
CA VAL A 61 -21.87 -1.98 20.79
C VAL A 61 -22.87 -2.89 20.08
N LEU A 62 -22.35 -3.67 19.14
CA LEU A 62 -23.09 -4.78 18.53
C LEU A 62 -22.52 -6.10 19.00
N TYR A 63 -23.38 -7.08 19.21
CA TYR A 63 -23.02 -8.41 19.63
C TYR A 63 -23.26 -9.42 18.51
N VAL A 64 -22.33 -10.34 18.35
CA VAL A 64 -22.40 -11.47 17.42
C VAL A 64 -22.21 -12.76 18.22
N ASN A 65 -23.11 -13.72 18.09
CA ASN A 65 -22.94 -15.06 18.66
C ASN A 65 -23.59 -16.14 17.77
N LYS A 66 -23.27 -17.39 18.02
CA LYS A 66 -23.76 -18.54 17.21
C LYS A 66 -25.23 -18.87 17.40
N ASP A 67 -25.83 -18.37 18.48
CA ASP A 67 -27.26 -18.52 18.78
C ASP A 67 -28.07 -17.29 18.34
N GLY A 68 -27.41 -16.32 17.67
CA GLY A 68 -28.01 -15.08 17.17
C GLY A 68 -28.80 -15.27 15.87
N ASP A 69 -29.34 -14.17 15.39
CA ASP A 69 -30.05 -14.06 14.11
C ASP A 69 -29.73 -12.71 13.47
N ASP A 70 -29.42 -12.68 12.15
CA ASP A 70 -29.07 -11.42 11.47
C ASP A 70 -30.28 -10.47 11.33
N GLY A 71 -31.50 -10.93 11.58
CA GLY A 71 -32.69 -10.11 11.75
C GLY A 71 -32.74 -9.35 13.09
N ASN A 72 -31.98 -9.76 14.12
CA ASN A 72 -31.89 -9.10 15.41
C ASN A 72 -31.24 -7.70 15.29
N THR A 73 -31.40 -6.88 16.32
CA THR A 73 -30.77 -5.54 16.35
C THR A 73 -29.26 -5.60 16.60
N GLY A 74 -28.80 -6.63 17.30
CA GLY A 74 -27.43 -6.77 17.75
C GLY A 74 -27.07 -5.95 19.00
N GLY A 75 -27.99 -5.17 19.55
CA GLY A 75 -27.71 -4.23 20.65
C GLY A 75 -27.42 -4.88 22.00
N THR A 76 -27.71 -6.15 22.18
CA THR A 76 -27.40 -6.92 23.41
C THR A 76 -26.92 -8.33 23.05
N ALA A 77 -26.27 -9.00 24.00
CA ALA A 77 -25.84 -10.39 23.80
C ALA A 77 -27.02 -11.37 23.64
N ALA A 78 -28.20 -11.05 24.18
CA ALA A 78 -29.43 -11.87 24.04
C ALA A 78 -30.13 -11.61 22.70
N ASP A 79 -29.88 -10.47 22.05
CA ASP A 79 -30.42 -10.06 20.75
C ASP A 79 -29.26 -9.88 19.74
N ALA A 80 -28.32 -10.83 19.75
CA ALA A 80 -27.12 -10.77 18.95
C ALA A 80 -27.38 -11.09 17.47
N LYS A 81 -26.52 -10.58 16.60
CA LYS A 81 -26.42 -11.00 15.21
C LYS A 81 -25.84 -12.42 15.12
N LEU A 82 -26.16 -13.15 14.05
CA LEU A 82 -25.61 -14.48 13.78
C LEU A 82 -24.22 -14.43 13.16
N THR A 83 -23.99 -13.43 12.27
CA THR A 83 -22.77 -13.30 11.48
C THR A 83 -22.07 -11.96 11.73
N ILE A 84 -20.75 -11.94 11.54
CA ILE A 84 -19.98 -10.70 11.61
C ILE A 84 -20.45 -9.76 10.48
N LYS A 85 -20.69 -10.30 9.26
CA LYS A 85 -21.22 -9.53 8.14
C LYS A 85 -22.57 -8.89 8.45
N GLY A 86 -23.47 -9.60 9.15
CA GLY A 86 -24.76 -9.06 9.58
C GLY A 86 -24.62 -7.90 10.57
N ALA A 87 -23.66 -7.97 11.49
CA ALA A 87 -23.36 -6.87 12.41
C ALA A 87 -22.70 -5.67 11.67
N VAL A 88 -21.75 -5.94 10.78
CA VAL A 88 -21.09 -4.91 9.95
C VAL A 88 -22.10 -4.17 9.07
N GLY A 89 -23.12 -4.88 8.56
CA GLY A 89 -24.17 -4.27 7.71
C GLY A 89 -25.05 -3.21 8.40
N VAL A 90 -25.04 -3.16 9.74
CA VAL A 90 -25.78 -2.17 10.54
C VAL A 90 -24.87 -1.28 11.37
N ALA A 91 -23.55 -1.52 11.33
CA ALA A 91 -22.56 -0.74 12.05
C ALA A 91 -22.40 0.66 11.45
N SER A 92 -22.11 1.62 12.30
CA SER A 92 -21.76 2.99 11.94
C SER A 92 -20.44 3.38 12.60
N GLU A 93 -19.89 4.52 12.21
CA GLU A 93 -18.67 5.08 12.81
C GLU A 93 -18.72 5.03 14.35
N GLY A 94 -17.64 4.56 14.96
CA GLY A 94 -17.51 4.37 16.41
C GLY A 94 -18.13 3.08 16.96
N THR A 95 -18.69 2.21 16.11
CA THR A 95 -19.25 0.92 16.56
C THR A 95 -18.15 -0.05 16.99
N VAL A 96 -18.37 -0.75 18.11
CA VAL A 96 -17.59 -1.91 18.54
C VAL A 96 -18.44 -3.18 18.38
N ILE A 97 -18.02 -4.08 17.51
CA ILE A 97 -18.65 -5.39 17.31
C ILE A 97 -17.93 -6.40 18.19
N LYS A 98 -18.62 -6.93 19.18
CA LYS A 98 -18.15 -8.00 20.07
C LYS A 98 -18.58 -9.35 19.52
N VAL A 99 -17.60 -10.20 19.23
CA VAL A 99 -17.85 -11.53 18.65
C VAL A 99 -17.59 -12.58 19.71
N ALA A 100 -18.64 -13.31 20.10
CA ALA A 100 -18.54 -14.40 21.07
C ALA A 100 -17.78 -15.60 20.49
N ALA A 101 -17.27 -16.45 21.38
CA ALA A 101 -16.61 -17.70 21.02
C ALA A 101 -17.45 -18.53 20.03
N GLY A 102 -16.81 -19.03 18.97
CA GLY A 102 -17.47 -19.81 17.94
C GLY A 102 -16.73 -19.81 16.60
N THR A 103 -17.21 -20.62 15.66
CA THR A 103 -16.73 -20.64 14.27
C THR A 103 -17.74 -19.97 13.37
N TYR A 104 -17.32 -18.92 12.69
CA TYR A 104 -18.12 -18.07 11.82
C TYR A 104 -17.69 -18.30 10.36
N VAL A 105 -18.56 -18.89 9.57
CA VAL A 105 -18.35 -18.98 8.11
C VAL A 105 -19.00 -17.75 7.50
N GLU A 106 -18.18 -16.82 7.01
CA GLU A 106 -18.64 -15.54 6.52
C GLU A 106 -18.82 -15.55 4.99
N ASP A 107 -19.91 -14.97 4.51
CA ASP A 107 -20.09 -14.65 3.10
C ASP A 107 -19.20 -13.45 2.74
N ASN A 108 -17.92 -13.75 2.50
CA ASN A 108 -16.88 -12.76 2.24
C ASN A 108 -16.97 -12.11 0.85
N PRO A 109 -16.46 -10.88 0.66
CA PRO A 109 -15.77 -10.08 1.67
C PRO A 109 -16.71 -9.44 2.70
N VAL A 110 -16.24 -9.33 3.93
CA VAL A 110 -16.86 -8.50 4.96
C VAL A 110 -16.26 -7.09 4.83
N LYS A 111 -17.04 -6.14 4.30
CA LYS A 111 -16.61 -4.75 4.08
C LYS A 111 -16.89 -3.92 5.32
N VAL A 112 -15.85 -3.63 6.11
CA VAL A 112 -15.97 -2.92 7.39
C VAL A 112 -16.09 -1.42 7.13
N PRO A 113 -17.13 -0.73 7.62
CA PRO A 113 -17.22 0.73 7.54
C PRO A 113 -16.13 1.42 8.36
N ALA A 114 -15.71 2.63 7.97
CA ALA A 114 -14.65 3.36 8.65
C ALA A 114 -14.90 3.54 10.17
N GLN A 115 -13.82 3.44 10.95
CA GLN A 115 -13.81 3.61 12.41
C GLN A 115 -14.68 2.58 13.16
N VAL A 116 -14.80 1.38 12.65
CA VAL A 116 -15.45 0.25 13.30
C VAL A 116 -14.41 -0.70 13.90
N SER A 117 -14.65 -1.18 15.11
CA SER A 117 -13.79 -2.16 15.78
C SER A 117 -14.50 -3.52 15.85
N ILE A 118 -13.84 -4.59 15.43
CA ILE A 118 -14.31 -5.97 15.58
C ILE A 118 -13.40 -6.67 16.57
N VAL A 119 -13.96 -7.12 17.68
CA VAL A 119 -13.21 -7.69 18.81
C VAL A 119 -13.80 -9.05 19.19
N GLY A 120 -13.01 -10.10 19.06
CA GLY A 120 -13.37 -11.41 19.54
C GLY A 120 -13.28 -11.53 21.07
N ASP A 121 -14.00 -12.47 21.66
CA ASP A 121 -13.92 -12.76 23.09
C ASP A 121 -12.51 -13.19 23.50
N THR A 122 -11.93 -14.10 22.71
CA THR A 122 -10.54 -14.54 22.89
C THR A 122 -9.92 -14.92 21.53
N LEU A 123 -8.62 -14.75 21.42
CA LEU A 123 -7.83 -14.99 20.20
C LEU A 123 -8.08 -16.35 19.53
N ARG A 124 -8.31 -17.41 20.30
CA ARG A 124 -8.37 -18.77 19.73
C ARG A 124 -9.76 -19.39 19.71
N GLU A 125 -10.72 -18.75 20.34
CA GLU A 125 -12.09 -19.26 20.44
C GLU A 125 -13.02 -18.63 19.40
N VAL A 126 -12.61 -17.49 18.81
CA VAL A 126 -13.34 -16.87 17.71
C VAL A 126 -12.62 -17.20 16.41
N THR A 127 -13.18 -18.11 15.64
CA THR A 127 -12.63 -18.53 14.33
C THR A 127 -13.50 -18.01 13.19
N VAL A 128 -12.88 -17.35 12.23
CA VAL A 128 -13.54 -16.85 11.01
C VAL A 128 -13.02 -17.63 9.81
N SER A 129 -13.93 -18.14 8.99
CA SER A 129 -13.61 -18.91 7.77
C SER A 129 -14.33 -18.31 6.55
N PRO A 130 -13.69 -18.25 5.39
CA PRO A 130 -14.33 -17.77 4.18
C PRO A 130 -15.35 -18.77 3.64
N LEU A 131 -16.50 -18.28 3.18
CA LEU A 131 -17.44 -19.07 2.38
C LEU A 131 -16.98 -19.17 0.91
N ASN A 132 -16.40 -18.10 0.38
CA ASN A 132 -15.92 -18.02 -0.99
C ASN A 132 -14.39 -17.98 -1.02
N VAL A 133 -13.79 -18.97 -1.66
CA VAL A 133 -12.32 -19.13 -1.74
C VAL A 133 -11.64 -18.18 -2.73
N ASP A 134 -12.40 -17.50 -3.59
CA ASP A 134 -11.91 -16.58 -4.62
C ASP A 134 -11.97 -15.10 -4.20
N LYS A 135 -12.42 -14.83 -2.98
CA LYS A 135 -12.61 -13.45 -2.49
C LYS A 135 -11.90 -13.22 -1.17
N ASP A 136 -11.39 -12.01 -0.98
CA ASP A 136 -10.82 -11.55 0.28
C ASP A 136 -11.79 -11.78 1.46
N ILE A 137 -11.26 -11.95 2.67
CA ILE A 137 -12.12 -12.20 3.84
C ILE A 137 -12.62 -10.88 4.42
N PHE A 138 -11.72 -9.94 4.72
CA PHE A 138 -12.07 -8.61 5.22
C PHE A 138 -11.54 -7.52 4.33
N HIS A 139 -12.39 -6.56 3.99
CA HIS A 139 -11.99 -5.26 3.49
C HIS A 139 -12.10 -4.24 4.62
N VAL A 140 -10.96 -3.66 5.02
CA VAL A 140 -10.90 -2.68 6.10
C VAL A 140 -10.91 -1.25 5.56
N SER A 141 -11.41 -0.35 6.37
CA SER A 141 -11.53 1.08 6.11
C SER A 141 -10.69 1.91 7.10
N PRO A 142 -10.51 3.23 6.86
CA PRO A 142 -9.73 4.08 7.74
C PRO A 142 -10.19 4.04 9.20
N GLY A 143 -9.23 3.81 10.10
CA GLY A 143 -9.48 3.78 11.54
C GLY A 143 -10.13 2.50 12.09
N ASP A 144 -10.31 1.48 11.27
CA ASP A 144 -10.82 0.19 11.72
C ASP A 144 -9.86 -0.53 12.65
N MET A 145 -10.40 -1.37 13.52
CA MET A 145 -9.61 -2.29 14.34
C MET A 145 -10.16 -3.71 14.25
N LEU A 146 -9.29 -4.67 13.97
CA LEU A 146 -9.56 -6.11 14.11
C LEU A 146 -8.71 -6.67 15.24
N SER A 147 -9.33 -7.33 16.22
CA SER A 147 -8.62 -7.86 17.39
C SER A 147 -9.20 -9.18 17.88
N GLU A 148 -8.32 -10.04 18.43
CA GLU A 148 -8.68 -11.32 19.06
C GLU A 148 -9.44 -12.28 18.13
N LEU A 149 -9.02 -12.34 16.84
CA LEU A 149 -9.63 -13.19 15.81
C LEU A 149 -8.64 -14.24 15.30
N THR A 150 -9.12 -15.45 15.09
CA THR A 150 -8.42 -16.50 14.32
C THR A 150 -9.09 -16.68 12.97
N PHE A 151 -8.33 -16.58 11.89
CA PHE A 151 -8.78 -16.88 10.53
C PHE A 151 -8.32 -18.30 10.18
N SER A 152 -9.20 -19.12 9.58
CA SER A 152 -8.89 -20.52 9.26
C SER A 152 -9.62 -20.96 7.99
N GLY A 153 -9.00 -21.83 7.22
CA GLY A 153 -9.55 -22.37 5.98
C GLY A 153 -8.50 -22.39 4.87
N THR A 154 -8.97 -22.36 3.64
CA THR A 154 -8.12 -22.33 2.44
C THR A 154 -8.75 -21.39 1.43
N VAL A 155 -7.93 -20.62 0.74
CA VAL A 155 -8.36 -19.75 -0.37
C VAL A 155 -7.47 -19.97 -1.59
N ASN A 156 -7.85 -19.39 -2.72
CA ASN A 156 -7.01 -19.39 -3.91
C ASN A 156 -5.83 -18.40 -3.74
N SER A 157 -4.74 -18.67 -4.43
CA SER A 157 -3.55 -17.81 -4.38
C SER A 157 -3.89 -16.38 -4.80
N GLY A 158 -3.37 -15.40 -4.04
CA GLY A 158 -3.62 -13.97 -4.27
C GLY A 158 -4.81 -13.40 -3.50
N VAL A 159 -5.60 -14.25 -2.84
CA VAL A 159 -6.70 -13.82 -1.97
C VAL A 159 -6.17 -13.38 -0.61
N SER A 160 -6.69 -12.27 -0.11
CA SER A 160 -6.23 -11.67 1.16
C SER A 160 -7.16 -11.99 2.33
N VAL A 161 -6.57 -12.20 3.51
CA VAL A 161 -7.36 -12.25 4.75
C VAL A 161 -7.84 -10.86 5.13
N ILE A 162 -6.95 -9.88 5.07
CA ILE A 162 -7.24 -8.47 5.37
C ILE A 162 -6.61 -7.61 4.28
N ALA A 163 -7.41 -6.76 3.65
CA ALA A 163 -6.98 -5.85 2.58
C ALA A 163 -7.74 -4.51 2.62
N PHE A 164 -7.26 -3.50 1.92
CA PHE A 164 -8.14 -2.41 1.47
C PHE A 164 -9.11 -2.93 0.40
N ASP A 165 -10.30 -2.32 0.30
CA ASP A 165 -11.26 -2.68 -0.74
C ASP A 165 -10.65 -2.44 -2.13
N PRO A 166 -10.44 -3.49 -2.96
CA PRO A 166 -9.83 -3.33 -4.28
C PRO A 166 -10.70 -2.56 -5.27
N ASP A 167 -11.99 -2.47 -5.01
CA ASP A 167 -12.96 -1.78 -5.88
C ASP A 167 -13.06 -0.28 -5.57
N GLN A 168 -12.43 0.19 -4.48
CA GLN A 168 -12.55 1.57 -4.02
C GLN A 168 -11.20 2.17 -3.64
N ILE A 169 -11.00 3.44 -3.99
CA ILE A 169 -9.90 4.24 -3.45
C ILE A 169 -10.40 4.94 -2.19
N GLN A 170 -9.69 4.75 -1.08
CA GLN A 170 -10.09 5.28 0.23
C GLN A 170 -9.16 6.42 0.67
N TYR A 171 -9.71 7.45 1.28
CA TYR A 171 -8.91 8.49 1.95
C TYR A 171 -8.53 8.03 3.36
N VAL A 172 -7.27 7.63 3.54
CA VAL A 172 -6.78 7.10 4.82
C VAL A 172 -6.16 8.23 5.64
N ASN A 173 -6.92 8.75 6.58
CA ASN A 173 -6.49 9.72 7.59
C ASN A 173 -6.09 9.06 8.92
N GLN A 174 -6.42 7.81 9.10
CA GLN A 174 -6.08 6.98 10.26
C GLN A 174 -5.91 5.54 9.79
N SER A 175 -4.75 4.94 10.05
CA SER A 175 -4.44 3.57 9.62
C SER A 175 -5.35 2.55 10.29
N PRO A 176 -5.85 1.55 9.56
CA PRO A 176 -6.45 0.35 10.16
C PRO A 176 -5.43 -0.35 11.06
N TYR A 177 -5.90 -0.94 12.15
CA TYR A 177 -5.07 -1.57 13.17
C TYR A 177 -5.50 -3.02 13.43
N ILE A 178 -4.59 -3.95 13.19
CA ILE A 178 -4.79 -5.39 13.36
C ILE A 178 -3.93 -5.85 14.52
N ARG A 179 -4.54 -6.42 15.56
CA ARG A 179 -3.79 -6.83 16.75
C ARG A 179 -4.30 -8.14 17.33
N PHE A 180 -3.40 -8.89 17.95
CA PHE A 180 -3.74 -10.16 18.61
C PHE A 180 -4.58 -11.08 17.73
N CYS A 181 -4.20 -11.21 16.45
CA CYS A 181 -4.89 -12.07 15.51
C CYS A 181 -4.01 -13.27 15.12
N THR A 182 -4.66 -14.35 14.65
CA THR A 182 -3.95 -15.51 14.08
C THR A 182 -4.52 -15.82 12.70
N ASN A 183 -3.65 -15.93 11.69
CA ASN A 183 -4.01 -16.40 10.36
C ASN A 183 -3.54 -17.85 10.14
N LYS A 184 -4.49 -18.72 9.80
CA LYS A 184 -4.29 -20.14 9.44
C LYS A 184 -4.98 -20.45 8.10
N VAL A 185 -5.18 -19.46 7.26
CA VAL A 185 -5.81 -19.64 5.94
C VAL A 185 -4.72 -19.95 4.92
N ASP A 186 -4.69 -21.17 4.42
CA ASP A 186 -3.69 -21.62 3.44
C ASP A 186 -3.81 -20.86 2.11
N ASN A 187 -2.67 -20.63 1.46
CA ASN A 187 -2.46 -19.88 0.20
C ASN A 187 -2.83 -18.38 0.28
N SER A 188 -3.20 -17.86 1.45
CA SER A 188 -3.65 -16.47 1.61
C SER A 188 -2.50 -15.46 1.66
N ILE A 189 -2.84 -14.20 1.35
CA ILE A 189 -2.10 -13.03 1.81
C ILE A 189 -2.71 -12.62 3.17
N GLY A 190 -1.95 -12.74 4.25
CA GLY A 190 -2.48 -12.44 5.59
C GLY A 190 -2.86 -10.98 5.79
N LEU A 191 -2.00 -10.05 5.36
CA LEU A 191 -2.27 -8.62 5.32
C LEU A 191 -1.81 -8.07 3.97
N ASN A 192 -2.70 -7.44 3.22
CA ASN A 192 -2.41 -6.83 1.92
C ASN A 192 -2.60 -5.32 1.97
N VAL A 193 -1.49 -4.59 1.88
CA VAL A 193 -1.46 -3.12 1.91
C VAL A 193 -1.13 -2.61 0.51
N ASP A 194 -2.13 -2.53 -0.34
CA ASP A 194 -2.02 -1.93 -1.67
C ASP A 194 -2.22 -0.41 -1.59
N GLY A 195 -1.14 0.35 -1.68
CA GLY A 195 -1.18 1.81 -1.62
C GLY A 195 -1.89 2.48 -2.80
N SER A 196 -2.18 1.75 -3.90
CA SER A 196 -3.03 2.26 -4.99
C SER A 196 -4.50 2.38 -4.58
N LYS A 197 -4.90 1.68 -3.53
CA LYS A 197 -6.27 1.72 -2.96
C LYS A 197 -6.41 2.70 -1.80
N ALA A 198 -5.33 3.37 -1.44
CA ALA A 198 -5.28 4.34 -0.36
C ALA A 198 -4.69 5.66 -0.83
N VAL A 199 -5.33 6.76 -0.50
CA VAL A 199 -4.85 8.13 -0.73
C VAL A 199 -4.82 8.88 0.59
N GLY A 200 -4.14 10.02 0.63
CA GLY A 200 -4.01 10.82 1.86
C GLY A 200 -2.65 10.62 2.56
N PRO A 201 -2.52 11.12 3.80
CA PRO A 201 -1.23 11.14 4.50
C PRO A 201 -0.75 9.75 4.94
N PHE A 202 -1.68 8.79 5.12
CA PHE A 202 -1.39 7.46 5.64
C PHE A 202 -1.88 6.37 4.68
N LYS A 203 -1.06 5.99 3.70
CA LYS A 203 -1.30 4.82 2.86
C LYS A 203 -0.90 3.54 3.59
N SER A 204 -1.38 3.34 4.82
CA SER A 204 -0.77 2.37 5.73
C SER A 204 -1.78 1.53 6.51
N MET A 205 -1.32 0.35 6.92
CA MET A 205 -1.93 -0.46 7.97
C MET A 205 -0.91 -0.77 9.07
N VAL A 206 -1.39 -0.94 10.28
CA VAL A 206 -0.56 -1.31 11.44
C VAL A 206 -0.95 -2.70 11.90
N THR A 207 0.04 -3.55 12.16
CA THR A 207 -0.18 -4.86 12.77
C THR A 207 0.68 -5.01 14.02
N ASP A 208 0.08 -5.56 15.08
CA ASP A 208 0.74 -5.89 16.33
C ASP A 208 0.32 -7.28 16.82
N SER A 209 1.31 -8.13 17.12
CA SER A 209 1.07 -9.49 17.64
C SER A 209 0.18 -10.31 16.68
N TYR A 210 0.53 -10.30 15.40
CA TYR A 210 -0.16 -11.07 14.37
C TYR A 210 0.62 -12.35 14.06
N THR A 211 0.06 -13.49 14.50
CA THR A 211 0.64 -14.81 14.20
C THR A 211 0.10 -15.31 12.85
N GLN A 212 0.97 -15.77 11.97
CA GLN A 212 0.61 -16.33 10.68
C GLN A 212 1.22 -17.71 10.51
N TYR A 213 0.38 -18.70 10.47
CA TYR A 213 0.73 -20.11 10.29
C TYR A 213 -0.12 -20.68 9.17
N ASN A 214 0.36 -20.57 7.94
CA ASN A 214 -0.35 -21.06 6.76
C ASN A 214 0.65 -21.56 5.71
N LEU A 215 0.19 -22.46 4.84
CA LEU A 215 1.02 -23.04 3.79
C LEU A 215 0.95 -22.17 2.52
N ASN A 216 2.10 -21.99 1.87
CA ASN A 216 2.24 -21.33 0.55
C ASN A 216 1.70 -19.88 0.49
N GLY A 217 1.46 -19.22 1.63
CA GLY A 217 0.91 -17.87 1.68
C GLY A 217 2.00 -16.80 1.77
N ILE A 218 1.54 -15.55 1.73
CA ILE A 218 2.33 -14.35 2.03
C ILE A 218 1.83 -13.77 3.35
N GLY A 219 2.72 -13.54 4.31
CA GLY A 219 2.33 -12.99 5.60
C GLY A 219 1.82 -11.56 5.49
N VAL A 220 2.69 -10.66 5.03
CA VAL A 220 2.36 -9.26 4.77
C VAL A 220 2.84 -8.89 3.37
N SER A 221 1.93 -8.44 2.52
CA SER A 221 2.22 -7.86 1.21
C SER A 221 2.02 -6.35 1.26
N VAL A 222 3.04 -5.61 0.85
CA VAL A 222 2.99 -4.14 0.78
C VAL A 222 3.38 -3.73 -0.63
N SER A 223 2.50 -3.02 -1.33
CA SER A 223 2.72 -2.66 -2.73
C SER A 223 2.23 -1.24 -3.05
N ASN A 224 2.62 -0.75 -4.23
CA ASN A 224 2.12 0.50 -4.82
C ASN A 224 2.22 1.71 -3.88
N GLU A 225 3.42 1.92 -3.31
CA GLU A 225 3.70 2.99 -2.34
C GLU A 225 2.90 2.88 -1.02
N GLY A 226 2.33 1.71 -0.73
CA GLY A 226 1.73 1.40 0.56
C GLY A 226 2.78 1.34 1.66
N TYR A 227 2.35 1.43 2.91
CA TYR A 227 3.22 1.33 4.07
C TYR A 227 2.63 0.38 5.11
N ALA A 228 3.44 -0.48 5.69
CA ALA A 228 3.03 -1.32 6.80
C ALA A 228 3.94 -1.11 8.02
N GLN A 229 3.34 -0.82 9.17
CA GLN A 229 4.02 -0.91 10.45
C GLN A 229 3.78 -2.30 11.03
N ILE A 230 4.83 -3.10 11.13
CA ILE A 230 4.76 -4.50 11.53
C ILE A 230 5.47 -4.66 12.87
N VAL A 231 4.69 -4.96 13.91
CA VAL A 231 5.18 -5.15 15.27
C VAL A 231 4.84 -6.55 15.74
N SER A 232 5.83 -7.29 16.27
CA SER A 232 5.64 -8.62 16.83
C SER A 232 4.92 -9.61 15.90
N LEU A 233 5.27 -9.58 14.61
CA LEU A 233 4.81 -10.56 13.63
C LEU A 233 5.54 -11.88 13.84
N PHE A 234 4.79 -12.98 13.92
CA PHE A 234 5.33 -14.32 13.90
C PHE A 234 4.78 -15.07 12.71
N THR A 235 5.66 -15.56 11.81
CA THR A 235 5.26 -16.32 10.63
C THR A 235 5.90 -17.71 10.64
N MET A 236 5.16 -18.70 10.12
CA MET A 236 5.63 -20.08 10.01
C MET A 236 5.06 -20.75 8.75
N ASN A 237 5.91 -21.44 7.99
CA ASN A 237 5.58 -22.22 6.78
C ASN A 237 5.06 -21.41 5.59
N LEU A 238 5.19 -20.10 5.59
CA LEU A 238 4.77 -19.25 4.49
C LEU A 238 5.77 -19.34 3.32
N ASP A 239 5.31 -19.03 2.11
CA ASP A 239 6.24 -18.79 0.99
C ASP A 239 7.06 -17.53 1.27
N GLN A 240 6.39 -16.43 1.63
CA GLN A 240 7.04 -15.16 1.97
C GLN A 240 6.48 -14.61 3.28
N ALA A 241 7.34 -14.29 4.24
CA ALA A 241 6.86 -13.70 5.50
C ALA A 241 6.44 -12.23 5.31
N VAL A 242 7.29 -11.43 4.67
CA VAL A 242 7.00 -10.04 4.30
C VAL A 242 7.49 -9.79 2.88
N SER A 243 6.63 -9.21 2.04
CA SER A 243 6.91 -8.85 0.66
C SER A 243 6.61 -7.37 0.45
N ALA A 244 7.63 -6.58 0.07
CA ALA A 244 7.50 -5.17 -0.28
C ALA A 244 7.86 -4.97 -1.75
N THR A 245 6.88 -4.60 -2.58
CA THR A 245 7.04 -4.47 -4.04
C THR A 245 6.48 -3.15 -4.55
N SER A 246 6.85 -2.74 -5.75
CA SER A 246 6.28 -1.56 -6.43
C SER A 246 6.30 -0.29 -5.55
N GLY A 247 7.40 -0.07 -4.83
CA GLY A 247 7.57 1.07 -3.93
C GLY A 247 6.90 0.93 -2.57
N GLY A 248 6.35 -0.24 -2.25
CA GLY A 248 5.87 -0.57 -0.91
C GLY A 248 6.98 -0.49 0.12
N GLN A 249 6.65 -0.04 1.32
CA GLN A 249 7.59 0.13 2.43
C GLN A 249 7.03 -0.49 3.70
N CYS A 250 7.89 -1.04 4.55
CA CYS A 250 7.48 -1.55 5.84
C CYS A 250 8.58 -1.35 6.90
N ASP A 251 8.13 -1.08 8.12
CA ASP A 251 8.96 -1.19 9.31
C ASP A 251 8.64 -2.49 10.03
N VAL A 252 9.67 -3.32 10.27
CA VAL A 252 9.53 -4.62 10.92
C VAL A 252 10.24 -4.59 12.26
N THR A 253 9.48 -4.72 13.35
CA THR A 253 10.00 -4.63 14.71
C THR A 253 9.63 -5.89 15.49
N ASN A 254 10.59 -6.47 16.21
CA ASN A 254 10.40 -7.60 17.12
C ASN A 254 9.64 -8.79 16.48
N SER A 255 9.99 -9.12 15.23
CA SER A 255 9.29 -10.13 14.44
C SER A 255 10.18 -11.34 14.16
N ASN A 256 9.56 -12.48 13.88
CA ASN A 256 10.27 -13.72 13.56
C ASN A 256 9.57 -14.47 12.42
N SER A 257 10.37 -15.04 11.51
CA SER A 257 9.91 -15.94 10.46
C SER A 257 10.64 -17.27 10.56
N SER A 258 9.90 -18.38 10.45
CA SER A 258 10.43 -19.73 10.59
C SER A 258 9.83 -20.67 9.54
N PHE A 259 10.67 -21.56 9.00
CA PHE A 259 10.28 -22.64 8.09
C PHE A 259 9.55 -22.19 6.82
N GLY A 260 9.76 -20.96 6.38
CA GLY A 260 9.27 -20.43 5.10
C GLY A 260 10.39 -20.41 4.06
N ASN A 261 10.03 -20.08 2.80
CA ASN A 261 11.02 -19.96 1.73
C ASN A 261 11.77 -18.62 1.82
N TYR A 262 11.06 -17.52 2.09
CA TYR A 262 11.63 -16.18 2.17
C TYR A 262 11.16 -15.45 3.44
N GLY A 263 12.11 -14.94 4.24
CA GLY A 263 11.80 -14.09 5.39
C GLY A 263 11.38 -12.68 4.95
N LEU A 264 12.14 -12.08 4.05
CA LEU A 264 11.88 -10.75 3.50
C LEU A 264 12.10 -10.77 1.99
N VAL A 265 11.17 -10.22 1.25
CA VAL A 265 11.29 -9.97 -0.19
C VAL A 265 11.15 -8.47 -0.42
N ALA A 266 12.11 -7.88 -1.11
CA ALA A 266 12.06 -6.49 -1.54
C ALA A 266 12.31 -6.44 -3.04
N ASP A 267 11.32 -5.96 -3.78
CA ASP A 267 11.39 -5.76 -5.22
C ASP A 267 10.87 -4.34 -5.52
N GLY A 268 11.76 -3.40 -5.47
CA GLY A 268 11.61 -1.97 -5.61
C GLY A 268 10.35 -1.42 -6.30
N LYS A 269 10.33 -0.16 -6.60
CA LYS A 269 9.24 0.45 -7.37
C LYS A 269 9.32 0.00 -8.82
N GLY A 270 8.24 -0.53 -9.37
CA GLY A 270 8.06 -0.64 -10.82
C GLY A 270 8.31 0.75 -11.43
N GLU A 271 9.27 0.81 -12.31
CA GLU A 271 9.91 2.04 -12.78
C GLU A 271 8.90 2.96 -13.48
N HIS A 272 8.59 4.11 -12.88
CA HIS A 272 7.96 5.20 -13.61
C HIS A 272 9.04 5.85 -14.48
N GLN A 273 9.09 5.40 -15.71
CA GLN A 273 10.03 5.91 -16.70
C GLN A 273 9.55 7.25 -17.24
N TYR A 274 10.32 8.28 -16.99
CA TYR A 274 10.23 9.55 -17.71
C TYR A 274 11.24 9.52 -18.83
N THR A 275 10.89 10.07 -19.97
CA THR A 275 11.78 10.08 -21.14
C THR A 275 12.10 11.51 -21.54
N GLY A 276 13.38 11.83 -21.60
CA GLY A 276 13.92 13.02 -22.23
C GLY A 276 14.72 12.66 -23.49
N ILE A 277 15.18 13.66 -24.18
CA ILE A 277 16.01 13.53 -25.39
C ILE A 277 17.24 14.40 -25.22
N ILE A 278 18.43 13.88 -25.52
CA ILE A 278 19.67 14.68 -25.56
C ILE A 278 19.51 15.81 -26.55
N ALA A 279 19.59 17.04 -26.05
CA ALA A 279 19.40 18.25 -26.87
C ALA A 279 20.60 18.56 -27.79
N SER A 280 21.82 18.27 -27.29
CA SER A 280 23.07 18.48 -28.05
C SER A 280 24.03 17.32 -27.85
N SER A 281 24.69 16.86 -28.93
CA SER A 281 25.66 15.76 -28.87
C SER A 281 26.80 16.08 -27.90
N GLN A 282 27.19 15.08 -27.10
CA GLN A 282 28.28 15.17 -26.14
C GLN A 282 29.43 14.24 -26.55
N PRO A 283 30.69 14.69 -26.48
CA PRO A 283 31.85 13.87 -26.78
C PRO A 283 32.06 12.77 -25.73
N GLU A 284 32.95 11.83 -26.05
CA GLU A 284 33.45 10.85 -25.07
C GLU A 284 33.96 11.51 -23.77
N ASN A 285 33.78 10.83 -22.67
CA ASN A 285 34.18 11.27 -21.33
C ASN A 285 33.44 12.53 -20.82
N SER A 286 32.24 12.78 -21.30
CA SER A 286 31.35 13.82 -20.78
C SER A 286 30.64 13.34 -19.50
N ASP A 287 30.47 14.26 -18.57
CA ASP A 287 29.69 14.12 -17.34
C ASP A 287 28.43 15.01 -17.32
N LYS A 288 28.25 15.87 -18.34
CA LYS A 288 27.16 16.85 -18.43
C LYS A 288 26.36 16.68 -19.72
N PHE A 289 25.06 16.66 -19.59
CA PHE A 289 24.13 16.42 -20.68
C PHE A 289 22.93 17.38 -20.59
N GLU A 290 22.63 18.05 -21.69
CA GLU A 290 21.39 18.81 -21.84
C GLU A 290 20.29 17.88 -22.31
N VAL A 291 19.22 17.77 -21.53
CA VAL A 291 18.08 16.91 -21.82
C VAL A 291 16.86 17.76 -22.10
N SER A 292 16.29 17.60 -23.27
CA SER A 292 15.00 18.17 -23.65
C SER A 292 13.89 17.30 -23.12
N LEU A 293 12.97 17.90 -22.36
CA LEU A 293 11.82 17.25 -21.75
C LEU A 293 10.54 17.80 -22.38
N SER A 294 9.69 16.93 -22.90
CA SER A 294 8.40 17.30 -23.49
C SER A 294 7.24 16.76 -22.65
N ALA A 295 6.31 17.62 -22.28
CA ALA A 295 5.04 17.23 -21.66
C ALA A 295 3.90 17.92 -22.41
N PRO A 296 3.22 17.22 -23.32
CA PRO A 296 2.08 17.78 -24.00
C PRO A 296 0.97 18.13 -23.01
N THR A 297 0.30 19.25 -23.26
CA THR A 297 -0.93 19.61 -22.54
C THR A 297 -2.10 18.93 -23.23
N ILE A 298 -2.88 18.17 -22.48
CA ILE A 298 -4.01 17.39 -22.98
C ILE A 298 -5.30 17.99 -22.46
N ASN A 299 -6.28 18.23 -23.35
CA ASN A 299 -7.56 18.76 -22.96
C ASN A 299 -8.38 17.72 -22.19
N ILE A 300 -9.10 18.17 -21.18
CA ILE A 300 -10.06 17.36 -20.41
C ILE A 300 -11.40 17.41 -21.13
N SER A 301 -12.00 16.26 -21.35
CA SER A 301 -13.33 16.12 -21.95
C SER A 301 -14.42 15.84 -20.91
N ASN A 302 -14.06 15.27 -19.74
CA ASN A 302 -14.97 15.08 -18.61
C ASN A 302 -14.18 15.08 -17.30
N PHE A 303 -14.86 15.49 -16.21
CA PHE A 303 -14.29 15.53 -14.87
C PHE A 303 -15.37 15.19 -13.84
N GLU A 304 -15.30 13.99 -13.29
CA GLU A 304 -16.21 13.53 -12.25
C GLU A 304 -15.52 13.63 -10.90
N TYR A 305 -16.17 14.32 -9.96
CA TYR A 305 -15.60 14.55 -8.64
C TYR A 305 -16.53 14.05 -7.55
N ASP A 306 -16.03 13.11 -6.78
CA ASP A 306 -16.64 12.70 -5.52
C ASP A 306 -16.12 13.58 -4.38
N HIS A 307 -16.96 14.46 -3.88
CA HIS A 307 -16.58 15.43 -2.86
C HIS A 307 -16.34 14.81 -1.48
N ILE A 308 -16.88 13.60 -1.22
CA ILE A 308 -16.74 12.90 0.06
C ILE A 308 -15.38 12.21 0.14
N SER A 309 -15.03 11.44 -0.87
CA SER A 309 -13.73 10.77 -0.93
C SER A 309 -12.59 11.67 -1.41
N GLY A 310 -12.90 12.78 -2.08
CA GLY A 310 -11.91 13.67 -2.69
C GLY A 310 -11.29 13.13 -3.97
N VAL A 311 -11.83 12.04 -4.51
CA VAL A 311 -11.35 11.41 -5.75
C VAL A 311 -11.98 12.09 -6.96
N ALA A 312 -11.15 12.43 -7.94
CA ALA A 312 -11.58 12.89 -9.24
C ALA A 312 -11.26 11.84 -10.32
N THR A 313 -12.23 11.51 -11.15
CA THR A 313 -12.03 10.77 -12.39
C THR A 313 -11.90 11.78 -13.53
N VAL A 314 -10.73 11.83 -14.13
CA VAL A 314 -10.40 12.75 -15.22
C VAL A 314 -10.42 12.00 -16.54
N THR A 315 -11.23 12.45 -17.50
CA THR A 315 -11.26 11.93 -18.86
C THR A 315 -10.64 12.95 -19.82
N THR A 316 -9.63 12.54 -20.56
CA THR A 316 -8.92 13.37 -21.53
C THR A 316 -9.48 13.20 -22.93
N SER A 317 -9.30 14.19 -23.79
CA SER A 317 -9.78 14.18 -25.18
C SER A 317 -8.98 13.23 -26.09
N THR A 318 -7.76 12.89 -25.70
CA THR A 318 -6.86 11.96 -26.41
C THR A 318 -6.15 11.10 -25.36
N SER A 319 -5.45 10.04 -25.81
CA SER A 319 -4.64 9.21 -24.90
C SER A 319 -3.66 10.06 -24.10
N HIS A 320 -3.65 9.89 -22.79
CA HIS A 320 -2.82 10.68 -21.87
C HIS A 320 -1.40 10.15 -21.69
N GLY A 321 -1.16 8.85 -21.87
CA GLY A 321 0.15 8.23 -21.67
C GLY A 321 0.67 8.30 -20.23
N PHE A 322 -0.21 8.50 -19.23
CA PHE A 322 0.18 8.54 -17.82
C PHE A 322 0.25 7.11 -17.25
N ASN A 323 1.06 6.97 -16.21
CA ASN A 323 1.12 5.76 -15.39
C ASN A 323 0.75 6.09 -13.94
N VAL A 324 0.29 5.09 -13.19
CA VAL A 324 0.00 5.23 -11.76
C VAL A 324 1.26 5.74 -11.03
N GLY A 325 1.08 6.70 -10.12
CA GLY A 325 2.17 7.34 -9.36
C GLY A 325 2.84 8.52 -10.06
N MET A 326 2.58 8.78 -11.35
CA MET A 326 3.06 9.99 -12.01
C MET A 326 2.41 11.24 -11.42
N GLY A 327 3.18 12.32 -11.35
CA GLY A 327 2.67 13.64 -11.04
C GLY A 327 1.94 14.24 -12.24
N VAL A 328 0.75 14.78 -12.04
CA VAL A 328 -0.05 15.49 -13.03
C VAL A 328 -0.47 16.87 -12.51
N THR A 329 -0.36 17.89 -13.34
CA THR A 329 -0.96 19.20 -13.09
C THR A 329 -2.28 19.29 -13.82
N LEU A 330 -3.31 19.77 -13.12
CA LEU A 330 -4.64 20.06 -13.66
C LEU A 330 -4.84 21.58 -13.66
N ALA A 331 -5.47 22.12 -14.70
CA ALA A 331 -5.74 23.56 -14.81
C ALA A 331 -7.06 23.82 -15.54
N ASP A 332 -7.65 24.96 -15.27
CA ASP A 332 -8.78 25.57 -16.00
C ASP A 332 -10.04 24.69 -16.11
N ILE A 333 -10.28 23.81 -15.14
CA ILE A 333 -11.49 22.99 -15.07
C ILE A 333 -12.63 23.82 -14.51
N VAL A 334 -13.69 24.03 -15.26
CA VAL A 334 -14.88 24.76 -14.80
C VAL A 334 -15.88 23.77 -14.21
N THR A 335 -16.22 23.97 -12.95
CA THR A 335 -17.24 23.21 -12.22
C THR A 335 -18.34 24.11 -11.70
N SER A 336 -19.54 23.56 -11.53
CA SER A 336 -20.70 24.25 -10.93
C SER A 336 -21.02 23.64 -9.57
N CYS A 337 -21.26 24.49 -8.57
CA CYS A 337 -21.67 24.09 -7.23
C CYS A 337 -22.73 25.05 -6.68
N SER A 338 -23.20 24.88 -5.43
CA SER A 338 -24.17 25.76 -4.77
C SER A 338 -23.75 27.25 -4.69
N TYR A 339 -22.45 27.53 -4.85
CA TYR A 339 -21.88 28.88 -4.87
C TYR A 339 -21.57 29.40 -6.29
N GLY A 340 -22.21 28.83 -7.32
CA GLY A 340 -21.99 29.16 -8.73
C GLY A 340 -20.81 28.44 -9.36
N ASN A 341 -20.43 28.86 -10.57
CA ASN A 341 -19.32 28.26 -11.30
C ASN A 341 -17.98 28.65 -10.67
N LYS A 342 -17.09 27.67 -10.58
CA LYS A 342 -15.72 27.80 -10.08
C LYS A 342 -14.73 27.22 -11.08
N THR A 343 -13.55 27.83 -11.16
CA THR A 343 -12.44 27.28 -11.92
C THR A 343 -11.52 26.52 -10.96
N TYR A 344 -11.26 25.25 -11.25
CA TYR A 344 -10.39 24.40 -10.46
C TYR A 344 -9.07 24.17 -11.20
N PRO A 345 -7.94 24.13 -10.51
CA PRO A 345 -7.74 24.38 -9.08
C PRO A 345 -7.72 25.88 -8.76
N ASP A 346 -8.59 26.31 -7.86
CA ASP A 346 -8.64 27.71 -7.40
C ASP A 346 -7.44 28.02 -6.50
N GLY A 347 -6.62 29.00 -6.88
CA GLY A 347 -5.45 29.43 -6.11
C GLY A 347 -4.32 28.38 -5.97
N LYS A 348 -4.43 27.25 -6.65
CA LYS A 348 -3.44 26.15 -6.62
C LYS A 348 -2.74 25.96 -7.96
N VAL A 349 -2.41 27.05 -8.62
CA VAL A 349 -1.66 27.01 -9.89
C VAL A 349 -0.32 26.31 -9.68
N GLY A 350 -0.05 25.27 -10.48
CA GLY A 350 1.16 24.46 -10.38
C GLY A 350 1.15 23.39 -9.29
N TYR A 351 0.00 23.16 -8.64
CA TYR A 351 -0.12 22.03 -7.71
C TYR A 351 -0.08 20.70 -8.48
N VAL A 352 0.74 19.77 -7.99
CA VAL A 352 0.94 18.47 -8.61
C VAL A 352 0.12 17.43 -7.86
N PHE A 353 -0.76 16.76 -8.59
CA PHE A 353 -1.53 15.63 -8.09
C PHE A 353 -0.87 14.32 -8.52
N THR A 354 -1.06 13.26 -7.77
CA THR A 354 -0.56 11.93 -8.15
C THR A 354 -1.65 11.16 -8.88
N VAL A 355 -1.32 10.55 -10.02
CA VAL A 355 -2.19 9.59 -10.71
C VAL A 355 -2.36 8.38 -9.82
N ALA A 356 -3.57 8.15 -9.33
CA ALA A 356 -3.87 7.08 -8.38
C ALA A 356 -4.26 5.75 -9.08
N ASP A 357 -4.92 5.85 -10.24
CA ASP A 357 -5.40 4.70 -11.00
C ASP A 357 -5.55 5.05 -12.48
N ILE A 358 -5.38 4.08 -13.39
CA ILE A 358 -5.59 4.21 -14.84
C ILE A 358 -6.79 3.34 -15.22
N LEU A 359 -7.88 3.97 -15.60
CA LEU A 359 -9.11 3.28 -16.00
C LEU A 359 -9.11 2.90 -17.49
N SER A 360 -8.49 3.74 -18.32
CA SER A 360 -8.36 3.54 -19.77
C SER A 360 -7.23 4.41 -20.31
N PRO A 361 -6.82 4.28 -21.59
CA PRO A 361 -5.85 5.19 -22.20
C PRO A 361 -6.25 6.68 -22.13
N THR A 362 -7.51 6.99 -21.93
CA THR A 362 -8.04 8.36 -21.86
C THR A 362 -8.64 8.72 -20.50
N SER A 363 -8.60 7.85 -19.48
CA SER A 363 -9.22 8.13 -18.20
C SER A 363 -8.35 7.62 -17.03
N PHE A 364 -8.17 8.49 -16.04
CA PHE A 364 -7.42 8.18 -14.82
C PHE A 364 -8.09 8.78 -13.58
N LYS A 365 -7.73 8.25 -12.41
CA LYS A 365 -8.15 8.79 -11.11
C LYS A 365 -7.01 9.52 -10.42
N THR A 366 -7.37 10.57 -9.70
CA THR A 366 -6.45 11.31 -8.82
C THR A 366 -7.21 11.84 -7.60
N HIS A 367 -6.50 11.99 -6.48
CA HIS A 367 -7.08 12.60 -5.29
C HIS A 367 -6.78 14.10 -5.27
N ILE A 368 -7.83 14.92 -5.25
CA ILE A 368 -7.72 16.39 -5.32
C ILE A 368 -8.14 17.10 -4.04
N GLY A 369 -8.51 16.35 -3.01
CA GLY A 369 -9.00 16.84 -1.72
C GLY A 369 -10.50 16.68 -1.56
N ILE A 370 -10.95 16.53 -0.32
CA ILE A 370 -12.35 16.43 0.05
C ILE A 370 -13.01 17.83 0.08
N SER A 371 -14.31 17.87 -0.12
CA SER A 371 -15.10 19.10 -0.03
C SER A 371 -16.43 18.83 0.67
N THR A 372 -16.94 19.82 1.39
CA THR A 372 -18.30 19.79 1.95
C THR A 372 -19.39 20.12 0.90
N VAL A 373 -18.96 20.51 -0.29
CA VAL A 373 -19.86 20.96 -1.36
C VAL A 373 -19.67 20.10 -2.60
N PRO A 374 -20.71 19.42 -3.08
CA PRO A 374 -20.66 18.71 -4.35
C PRO A 374 -20.47 19.67 -5.52
N SER A 375 -19.69 19.25 -6.50
CA SER A 375 -19.40 20.02 -7.70
C SER A 375 -19.56 19.17 -8.94
N THR A 376 -20.14 19.72 -9.99
CA THR A 376 -20.37 19.04 -11.27
C THR A 376 -19.54 19.71 -12.36
N TYR A 377 -18.92 18.95 -13.21
CA TYR A 377 -18.16 19.44 -14.36
C TYR A 377 -19.04 20.21 -15.34
N VAL A 378 -18.56 21.34 -15.80
CA VAL A 378 -19.24 22.19 -16.79
C VAL A 378 -18.47 22.17 -18.10
N SER A 379 -17.17 22.51 -18.08
CA SER A 379 -16.37 22.60 -19.31
C SER A 379 -14.89 22.85 -19.02
N GLY A 380 -14.08 22.76 -20.07
CA GLY A 380 -12.68 23.17 -20.06
C GLY A 380 -11.78 22.20 -19.31
N GLY A 381 -10.61 22.66 -19.02
CA GLY A 381 -9.59 21.93 -18.29
C GLY A 381 -8.52 21.30 -19.14
N THR A 382 -7.34 21.25 -18.55
CA THR A 382 -6.17 20.59 -19.14
C THR A 382 -5.47 19.73 -18.08
N ALA A 383 -4.87 18.65 -18.55
CA ALA A 383 -3.99 17.78 -17.79
C ALA A 383 -2.60 17.77 -18.43
N LYS A 384 -1.56 17.83 -17.60
CA LYS A 384 -0.18 17.82 -18.06
C LYS A 384 0.69 17.03 -17.11
N ILE A 385 1.58 16.16 -17.61
CA ILE A 385 2.60 15.51 -16.78
C ILE A 385 3.46 16.58 -16.11
N ASN A 386 3.66 16.44 -14.81
CA ASN A 386 4.65 17.24 -14.11
C ASN A 386 6.04 16.69 -14.44
N LEU A 387 6.79 17.44 -15.24
CA LEU A 387 8.16 17.07 -15.58
C LEU A 387 9.05 17.22 -14.35
N ILE A 388 9.46 16.08 -13.81
CA ILE A 388 10.41 16.01 -12.71
C ILE A 388 11.80 15.91 -13.30
N ARG A 389 12.66 16.88 -12.97
CA ARG A 389 14.09 16.75 -13.23
C ARG A 389 14.69 15.60 -12.39
N PRO A 390 15.70 14.88 -12.90
CA PRO A 390 16.48 13.98 -12.04
C PRO A 390 17.11 14.75 -10.89
N PHE A 391 17.06 14.18 -9.69
CA PHE A 391 17.70 14.74 -8.50
C PHE A 391 18.98 13.99 -8.15
N ASP A 392 19.78 14.54 -7.28
CA ASP A 392 20.97 13.89 -6.74
C ASP A 392 20.66 12.48 -6.22
N GLY A 393 21.50 11.52 -6.57
CA GLY A 393 21.32 10.12 -6.22
C GLY A 393 20.29 9.35 -7.07
N LYS A 394 19.58 10.00 -8.00
CA LYS A 394 18.74 9.32 -8.99
C LYS A 394 19.60 8.78 -10.13
N VAL A 395 19.05 7.82 -10.87
CA VAL A 395 19.77 7.21 -11.99
C VAL A 395 19.18 7.62 -13.32
N VAL A 396 20.04 7.71 -14.32
CA VAL A 396 19.70 7.88 -15.74
C VAL A 396 20.46 6.84 -16.55
N TYR A 397 20.00 6.52 -17.75
CA TYR A 397 20.77 5.78 -18.73
C TYR A 397 20.56 6.40 -20.11
N PHE A 398 21.48 6.11 -21.03
CA PHE A 398 21.41 6.56 -22.42
C PHE A 398 21.02 5.38 -23.28
N ASP A 399 19.94 5.56 -24.04
CA ASP A 399 19.22 4.49 -24.70
C ASP A 399 20.11 3.61 -25.59
N ASP A 400 20.04 2.31 -25.31
CA ASP A 400 20.34 1.15 -26.17
C ASP A 400 21.70 1.05 -26.87
N LEU A 401 22.71 1.78 -26.42
CA LEU A 401 24.04 1.62 -26.99
C LEU A 401 24.87 0.55 -26.28
N TYR A 402 24.83 0.54 -24.95
CA TYR A 402 25.70 -0.34 -24.15
C TYR A 402 25.01 -0.81 -22.86
N TYR A 403 25.21 -2.06 -22.57
CA TYR A 403 24.55 -2.77 -21.48
C TYR A 403 25.52 -3.28 -20.43
N THR A 404 24.97 -3.67 -19.29
CA THR A 404 25.59 -4.48 -18.23
C THR A 404 24.90 -5.84 -18.16
N VAL A 405 25.51 -6.82 -17.49
CA VAL A 405 24.83 -8.06 -17.11
C VAL A 405 23.88 -7.75 -15.96
N GLY A 406 22.58 -7.79 -16.21
CA GLY A 406 21.55 -7.47 -15.23
C GLY A 406 21.19 -8.66 -14.35
N LYS A 407 21.02 -9.84 -14.95
CA LYS A 407 20.62 -11.06 -14.25
C LYS A 407 21.21 -12.29 -14.91
N VAL A 408 21.53 -13.30 -14.10
CA VAL A 408 21.85 -14.65 -14.56
C VAL A 408 20.72 -15.58 -14.11
N LYS A 409 20.09 -16.24 -15.07
CA LYS A 409 19.02 -17.21 -14.85
C LYS A 409 19.53 -18.61 -15.09
N LEU A 410 19.62 -19.42 -14.04
CA LEU A 410 20.00 -20.83 -14.15
C LEU A 410 18.93 -21.59 -14.94
N THR A 411 19.32 -22.23 -16.05
CA THR A 411 18.42 -23.02 -16.90
C THR A 411 18.56 -24.53 -16.66
N ASN A 412 19.75 -24.99 -16.22
CA ASN A 412 19.99 -26.35 -15.78
C ASN A 412 20.99 -26.32 -14.62
N PRO A 413 20.66 -26.85 -13.45
CA PRO A 413 21.58 -26.89 -12.31
C PRO A 413 22.76 -27.85 -12.46
N GLY A 414 22.78 -28.71 -13.50
CA GLY A 414 23.77 -29.75 -13.66
C GLY A 414 23.73 -30.81 -12.54
N SER A 415 24.75 -31.63 -12.47
CA SER A 415 24.93 -32.60 -11.37
C SER A 415 26.36 -33.12 -11.31
N GLY A 416 26.77 -33.60 -10.12
CA GLY A 416 28.09 -34.20 -9.92
C GLY A 416 29.19 -33.19 -9.56
N TYR A 417 28.81 -32.00 -9.05
CA TYR A 417 29.74 -31.00 -8.52
C TYR A 417 30.08 -31.29 -7.06
N ASN A 418 31.37 -31.49 -6.77
CA ASN A 418 31.87 -31.61 -5.40
C ASN A 418 32.33 -30.25 -4.83
N LYS A 419 32.53 -29.30 -5.71
CA LYS A 419 32.86 -27.88 -5.41
C LYS A 419 32.16 -26.97 -6.43
N PRO A 420 31.97 -25.70 -6.13
CA PRO A 420 31.39 -24.75 -7.08
C PRO A 420 32.18 -24.73 -8.39
N PRO A 421 31.52 -24.83 -9.57
CA PRO A 421 32.21 -24.75 -10.86
C PRO A 421 32.77 -23.34 -11.09
N THR A 422 33.79 -23.24 -11.93
CA THR A 422 34.24 -21.95 -12.43
C THR A 422 33.24 -21.44 -13.48
N ILE A 423 32.83 -20.17 -13.37
CA ILE A 423 32.02 -19.48 -14.35
C ILE A 423 32.91 -18.59 -15.24
N THR A 424 32.67 -18.64 -16.53
CA THR A 424 33.25 -17.70 -17.49
C THR A 424 32.13 -17.02 -18.25
N ILE A 425 32.14 -15.67 -18.26
CA ILE A 425 31.27 -14.82 -19.07
C ILE A 425 32.15 -14.22 -20.18
N ASP A 426 31.63 -14.11 -21.39
CA ASP A 426 32.39 -13.52 -22.50
C ASP A 426 32.75 -12.05 -22.23
N GLU A 427 33.83 -11.59 -22.84
CA GLU A 427 34.25 -10.19 -22.83
C GLU A 427 33.24 -9.32 -23.55
N PRO A 428 33.01 -8.06 -23.11
CA PRO A 428 32.20 -7.10 -23.87
C PRO A 428 32.91 -6.73 -25.19
N SER A 429 32.12 -6.35 -26.18
CA SER A 429 32.64 -5.91 -27.49
C SER A 429 33.59 -4.71 -27.42
N THR A 430 33.52 -3.92 -26.34
CA THR A 430 34.36 -2.76 -26.04
C THR A 430 35.54 -3.10 -25.13
N SER A 431 35.84 -4.40 -24.93
CA SER A 431 37.00 -4.86 -24.16
C SER A 431 38.31 -4.32 -24.77
N GLY A 432 39.22 -3.89 -23.90
CA GLY A 432 40.48 -3.27 -24.31
C GLY A 432 40.42 -1.76 -24.57
N THR A 433 39.23 -1.14 -24.54
CA THR A 433 39.03 0.31 -24.56
C THR A 433 38.52 0.80 -23.21
N TRP A 434 37.22 0.63 -22.95
CA TRP A 434 36.59 1.01 -21.70
C TRP A 434 35.64 -0.08 -21.14
N GLY A 435 35.42 -1.13 -21.92
CA GLY A 435 34.57 -2.25 -21.51
C GLY A 435 35.16 -3.03 -20.34
N VAL A 436 34.30 -3.44 -19.43
CA VAL A 436 34.67 -4.23 -18.25
C VAL A 436 33.88 -5.53 -18.26
N LYS A 437 34.58 -6.64 -18.14
CA LYS A 437 34.00 -7.98 -18.07
C LYS A 437 33.15 -8.18 -16.84
N ALA A 438 31.98 -8.78 -16.98
CA ALA A 438 31.16 -9.23 -15.86
C ALA A 438 31.77 -10.48 -15.19
N THR A 439 31.58 -10.60 -13.89
CA THR A 439 32.03 -11.75 -13.11
C THR A 439 30.90 -12.25 -12.21
N ALA A 440 30.83 -13.57 -12.05
CA ALA A 440 29.85 -14.22 -11.21
C ALA A 440 30.46 -15.44 -10.52
N ILE A 441 29.87 -15.81 -9.38
CA ILE A 441 30.26 -17.02 -8.63
C ILE A 441 29.01 -17.88 -8.40
N PRO A 442 29.13 -19.22 -8.52
CA PRO A 442 28.04 -20.13 -8.23
C PRO A 442 28.12 -20.66 -6.81
N SER A 443 26.99 -20.98 -6.22
CA SER A 443 26.86 -21.85 -5.04
C SER A 443 26.36 -23.22 -5.44
N ILE A 444 26.57 -24.23 -4.60
CA ILE A 444 26.10 -25.61 -4.82
C ILE A 444 25.34 -26.15 -3.61
N ILE A 445 24.25 -26.87 -3.87
CA ILE A 445 23.52 -27.66 -2.89
C ILE A 445 23.29 -29.08 -3.47
N GLY A 446 23.62 -30.11 -2.70
CA GLY A 446 23.39 -31.50 -3.12
C GLY A 446 24.06 -31.88 -4.45
N SER A 447 25.30 -31.42 -4.68
CA SER A 447 26.10 -31.67 -5.91
C SER A 447 25.50 -31.04 -7.18
N LYS A 448 24.67 -29.99 -7.06
CA LYS A 448 24.09 -29.21 -8.15
C LYS A 448 24.36 -27.72 -7.91
N VAL A 449 24.45 -26.94 -8.98
CA VAL A 449 24.46 -25.47 -8.86
C VAL A 449 23.09 -25.02 -8.37
N ASP A 450 23.08 -24.25 -7.30
CA ASP A 450 21.85 -23.72 -6.67
C ASP A 450 21.58 -22.29 -7.13
N GLU A 451 22.59 -21.44 -7.05
CA GLU A 451 22.48 -20.03 -7.38
C GLU A 451 23.75 -19.52 -8.10
N VAL A 452 23.60 -18.46 -8.87
CA VAL A 452 24.70 -17.74 -9.50
C VAL A 452 24.61 -16.27 -9.09
N GLU A 453 25.52 -15.85 -8.22
CA GLU A 453 25.64 -14.47 -7.75
C GLU A 453 26.53 -13.65 -8.68
N ILE A 454 26.05 -12.51 -9.15
CA ILE A 454 26.84 -11.55 -9.93
C ILE A 454 27.70 -10.73 -8.97
N ILE A 455 29.03 -10.84 -9.10
CA ILE A 455 29.99 -10.05 -8.30
C ILE A 455 30.26 -8.71 -8.95
N SER A 456 30.30 -8.67 -10.28
CA SER A 456 30.43 -7.44 -11.08
C SER A 456 29.57 -7.56 -12.31
N ASN A 457 28.70 -6.59 -12.53
CA ASN A 457 27.81 -6.53 -13.69
C ASN A 457 28.58 -6.28 -15.00
N GLY A 458 29.83 -5.84 -14.93
CA GLY A 458 30.59 -5.41 -16.09
C GLY A 458 29.95 -4.21 -16.79
N ARG A 459 30.44 -3.85 -17.97
CA ARG A 459 29.86 -2.79 -18.82
C ARG A 459 30.39 -2.88 -20.25
N GLY A 460 29.68 -2.28 -21.19
CA GLY A 460 30.12 -2.20 -22.59
C GLY A 460 29.68 -3.36 -23.45
N TYR A 461 28.69 -4.12 -23.03
CA TYR A 461 28.06 -5.15 -23.86
C TYR A 461 27.11 -4.53 -24.87
N THR A 462 27.21 -4.99 -26.14
CA THR A 462 26.27 -4.60 -27.21
C THR A 462 25.29 -5.72 -27.55
N SER A 463 25.53 -6.92 -27.01
CA SER A 463 24.70 -8.11 -27.15
C SER A 463 24.89 -9.02 -25.93
N THR A 464 23.96 -9.94 -25.72
CA THR A 464 24.00 -10.89 -24.60
C THR A 464 25.26 -11.76 -24.68
N PRO A 465 26.17 -11.71 -23.68
CA PRO A 465 27.36 -12.57 -23.65
C PRO A 465 27.00 -14.01 -23.32
N THR A 466 27.85 -14.95 -23.75
CA THR A 466 27.72 -16.34 -23.34
C THR A 466 28.24 -16.53 -21.91
N ILE A 467 27.56 -17.37 -21.15
CA ILE A 467 27.99 -17.82 -19.84
C ILE A 467 28.27 -19.31 -19.90
N THR A 468 29.43 -19.72 -19.40
CA THR A 468 29.85 -21.15 -19.40
C THR A 468 30.29 -21.57 -18.00
N PHE A 469 29.99 -22.82 -17.68
CA PHE A 469 30.40 -23.47 -16.43
C PHE A 469 31.46 -24.51 -16.71
N SER A 470 32.43 -24.66 -15.82
CA SER A 470 33.35 -25.81 -15.90
C SER A 470 32.58 -27.13 -15.73
N ALA A 471 33.12 -28.22 -16.30
CA ALA A 471 32.53 -29.54 -16.18
C ALA A 471 32.41 -29.97 -14.71
N PRO A 472 31.43 -30.81 -14.36
CA PRO A 472 31.29 -31.38 -13.02
C PRO A 472 32.45 -32.32 -12.70
N ASP A 473 32.74 -32.52 -11.41
CA ASP A 473 33.81 -33.44 -10.96
C ASP A 473 33.48 -34.90 -11.24
N VAL A 474 32.18 -35.24 -11.28
CA VAL A 474 31.68 -36.59 -11.57
C VAL A 474 30.48 -36.48 -12.54
N GLY A 475 30.55 -37.29 -13.62
CA GLY A 475 29.48 -37.32 -14.62
C GLY A 475 29.68 -36.30 -15.75
N ILE A 476 28.64 -36.06 -16.54
CA ILE A 476 28.68 -35.22 -17.76
C ILE A 476 27.60 -34.12 -17.84
N ASN A 477 26.78 -33.98 -16.79
CA ASN A 477 25.67 -33.02 -16.81
C ASN A 477 26.13 -31.65 -16.29
N THR A 478 26.65 -30.84 -17.19
CA THR A 478 27.15 -29.50 -16.89
C THR A 478 25.99 -28.52 -16.68
N ALA A 479 26.12 -27.62 -15.72
CA ALA A 479 25.15 -26.53 -15.49
C ALA A 479 25.11 -25.56 -16.67
N THR A 480 23.93 -24.97 -16.92
CA THR A 480 23.73 -23.94 -17.93
C THR A 480 22.88 -22.78 -17.37
N ALA A 481 23.13 -21.58 -17.87
CA ALA A 481 22.38 -20.41 -17.52
C ALA A 481 22.24 -19.48 -18.73
N GLU A 482 21.29 -18.55 -18.64
CA GLU A 482 21.07 -17.46 -19.57
C GLU A 482 21.35 -16.13 -18.87
N ILE A 483 21.80 -15.14 -19.64
CA ILE A 483 22.05 -13.78 -19.18
C ILE A 483 20.96 -12.86 -19.72
N GLU A 484 20.39 -12.06 -18.83
CA GLU A 484 19.57 -10.91 -19.17
C GLU A 484 20.44 -9.65 -19.03
N LEU A 485 20.45 -8.82 -20.07
CA LEU A 485 21.14 -7.53 -20.08
C LEU A 485 20.27 -6.46 -19.40
N ALA A 486 20.93 -5.53 -18.73
CA ALA A 486 20.32 -4.31 -18.19
C ALA A 486 21.02 -3.07 -18.76
N PRO A 487 20.34 -1.94 -18.86
CA PRO A 487 20.97 -0.66 -19.22
C PRO A 487 22.12 -0.32 -18.26
N THR A 488 23.12 0.40 -18.74
CA THR A 488 24.16 0.96 -17.88
C THR A 488 23.62 2.22 -17.21
N PHE A 489 23.39 2.18 -15.92
CA PHE A 489 22.88 3.29 -15.12
C PHE A 489 24.00 4.22 -14.67
N TYR A 490 23.73 5.51 -14.70
CA TYR A 490 24.60 6.56 -14.19
C TYR A 490 23.87 7.33 -13.08
N SER A 491 24.53 7.55 -11.95
CA SER A 491 23.94 8.32 -10.87
C SER A 491 24.03 9.82 -11.13
N VAL A 492 22.91 10.51 -11.00
CA VAL A 492 22.85 11.97 -11.14
C VAL A 492 23.49 12.63 -9.94
N LYS A 493 24.47 13.48 -10.18
CA LYS A 493 25.13 14.31 -9.18
C LYS A 493 24.32 15.56 -8.88
N GLU A 494 23.87 16.23 -9.91
CA GLU A 494 23.05 17.44 -9.82
C GLU A 494 22.25 17.63 -11.11
N SER A 495 21.17 18.36 -11.04
CA SER A 495 20.40 18.78 -12.21
C SER A 495 19.88 20.20 -12.08
N THR A 496 19.83 20.94 -13.18
CA THR A 496 19.26 22.29 -13.18
C THR A 496 17.73 22.24 -13.20
N PRO A 497 17.04 23.30 -12.74
CA PRO A 497 15.61 23.47 -13.03
C PRO A 497 15.33 23.39 -14.54
N VAL A 498 14.16 22.85 -14.91
CA VAL A 498 13.72 22.84 -16.29
C VAL A 498 13.43 24.28 -16.74
N SER A 499 14.12 24.75 -17.77
CA SER A 499 13.91 26.06 -18.38
C SER A 499 13.71 25.89 -19.89
N ALA A 500 12.65 26.44 -20.44
CA ALA A 500 12.26 26.26 -21.86
C ALA A 500 12.21 24.78 -22.32
N GLY A 501 11.84 23.88 -21.42
CA GLY A 501 11.78 22.45 -21.69
C GLY A 501 13.13 21.72 -21.64
N ILE A 502 14.22 22.37 -21.24
CA ILE A 502 15.56 21.79 -21.15
C ILE A 502 16.02 21.80 -19.68
N CYS A 503 16.65 20.73 -19.23
CA CYS A 503 17.43 20.68 -18.01
C CYS A 503 18.85 20.17 -18.32
N THR A 504 19.84 20.63 -17.56
CA THR A 504 21.19 20.06 -17.60
C THR A 504 21.31 19.05 -16.47
N ILE A 505 21.72 17.83 -16.75
CA ILE A 505 22.09 16.82 -15.75
C ILE A 505 23.61 16.69 -15.71
N THR A 506 24.15 16.59 -14.50
CA THR A 506 25.54 16.22 -14.26
C THR A 506 25.54 14.87 -13.56
N ILE A 507 26.32 13.92 -14.03
CA ILE A 507 26.44 12.58 -13.45
C ILE A 507 27.74 12.41 -12.69
N ASN A 508 27.80 11.40 -11.80
CA ASN A 508 28.95 11.19 -10.92
C ASN A 508 30.21 10.67 -11.62
N GLU A 509 30.04 10.08 -12.79
CA GLU A 509 31.14 9.50 -13.59
C GLU A 509 31.02 9.90 -15.06
N ASN A 510 32.15 9.92 -15.74
CA ASN A 510 32.16 10.26 -17.17
C ASN A 510 31.60 9.10 -18.01
N VAL A 511 30.77 9.42 -19.01
CA VAL A 511 30.32 8.44 -20.01
C VAL A 511 31.45 8.18 -20.99
N PRO A 512 31.97 6.95 -21.09
CA PRO A 512 33.19 6.66 -21.83
C PRO A 512 33.02 6.65 -23.36
N TYR A 513 31.86 6.97 -23.86
CA TYR A 513 31.51 7.03 -25.30
C TYR A 513 30.78 8.32 -25.64
N ALA A 514 30.77 8.68 -26.92
CA ALA A 514 30.04 9.84 -27.40
C ALA A 514 28.53 9.58 -27.37
N VAL A 515 27.76 10.53 -26.83
CA VAL A 515 26.28 10.47 -26.81
C VAL A 515 25.73 11.45 -27.84
N GLY A 516 25.02 10.91 -28.84
CA GLY A 516 24.44 11.69 -29.92
C GLY A 516 23.27 12.56 -29.51
N SER A 517 23.03 13.66 -30.22
CA SER A 517 21.75 14.40 -30.13
C SER A 517 20.60 13.48 -30.54
N ALA A 518 19.42 13.69 -29.97
CA ALA A 518 18.24 12.85 -30.11
C ALA A 518 18.34 11.44 -29.46
N THR A 519 19.44 11.12 -28.77
CA THR A 519 19.49 9.93 -27.90
C THR A 519 18.42 10.05 -26.81
N THR A 520 17.64 9.01 -26.63
CA THR A 520 16.63 8.95 -25.58
C THR A 520 17.29 8.77 -24.22
N VAL A 521 16.85 9.52 -23.25
CA VAL A 521 17.32 9.43 -21.86
C VAL A 521 16.14 9.07 -20.98
N PRO A 522 15.93 7.79 -20.72
CA PRO A 522 15.03 7.37 -19.67
C PRO A 522 15.64 7.66 -18.31
N PHE A 523 14.84 8.17 -17.40
CA PHE A 523 15.22 8.34 -16.00
C PHE A 523 14.09 7.91 -15.09
N TYR A 524 14.47 7.37 -13.94
CA TYR A 524 13.56 6.75 -13.00
C TYR A 524 13.42 7.62 -11.77
N ARG A 525 12.22 7.64 -11.21
CA ARG A 525 11.97 8.14 -9.87
C ARG A 525 12.18 6.99 -8.89
N GLN A 526 13.11 7.14 -7.98
CA GLN A 526 13.16 6.27 -6.81
C GLN A 526 12.07 6.61 -5.80
#